data_4deadc94e9f73d6ae500e303836841d4
#
_entry.id   4deadc94e9f73d6ae500e303836841d4
#
_cell.length_a   1.000
_cell.length_b   1.000
_cell.length_c   1.000
_cell.angle_alpha   90.00
_cell.angle_beta   90.00
_cell.angle_gamma   90.00
#
_symmetry.space_group_name_H-M   'P 1'
#
loop_
_entity.id
_entity.type
_entity.pdbx_description
1 polymer ?
#
loop_
_entity_poly.entity_id
_entity_poly.type
_entity_poly.pdbx_seq_one_letter_code
_entity_poly.pdbx_strand_id
1 'polypeptide(L)'
;MEYEVQKHLHYAGIPSFNLYPVTRELKDDVDITIMGVPFDSGVTNRPGARSGPRAIRLSSQLTNCFGYPWGYKLSDEANIVDYGDVGYYVGANTTKVMLEETYEN
;
A
#
# COMPACT_ATOMS: atom_id res chain seq x y z
N MET A 1 16.03 -7.18 10.75
CA MET A 1 14.69 -6.71 11.14
C MET A 1 13.62 -7.59 10.51
N GLU A 2 12.54 -7.83 11.23
CA GLU A 2 11.42 -8.65 10.74
C GLU A 2 10.73 -8.02 9.52
N TYR A 3 10.64 -6.70 9.50
CA TYR A 3 9.99 -5.95 8.42
C TYR A 3 11.04 -5.32 7.52
N GLU A 4 11.52 -6.09 6.56
CA GLU A 4 12.58 -5.64 5.65
C GLU A 4 12.02 -5.30 4.28
N VAL A 5 12.58 -4.24 3.67
CA VAL A 5 12.31 -3.87 2.29
C VAL A 5 12.74 -5.01 1.37
N GLN A 6 11.96 -5.30 0.35
CA GLN A 6 12.27 -6.34 -0.62
C GLN A 6 13.59 -6.03 -1.34
N LYS A 7 14.43 -7.05 -1.48
CA LYS A 7 15.75 -6.91 -2.11
C LYS A 7 15.77 -7.64 -3.45
N HIS A 8 15.43 -6.93 -4.50
CA HIS A 8 15.47 -7.46 -5.87
C HIS A 8 15.53 -6.31 -6.85
N LEU A 9 15.58 -6.65 -8.15
CA LEU A 9 15.55 -5.65 -9.20
C LEU A 9 14.22 -4.89 -9.16
N HIS A 10 14.27 -3.59 -9.45
CA HIS A 10 13.10 -2.71 -9.31
C HIS A 10 11.93 -3.08 -10.25
N TYR A 11 12.18 -3.88 -11.27
CA TYR A 11 11.12 -4.35 -12.17
C TYR A 11 10.63 -5.76 -11.84
N ALA A 12 11.03 -6.31 -10.71
CA ALA A 12 10.70 -7.67 -10.31
C ALA A 12 10.17 -7.70 -8.86
N GLY A 13 9.74 -8.86 -8.41
CA GLY A 13 9.24 -9.04 -7.05
C GLY A 13 7.77 -8.67 -6.90
N ILE A 14 7.31 -8.58 -5.66
CA ILE A 14 5.94 -8.20 -5.34
C ILE A 14 5.81 -6.68 -5.46
N PRO A 15 4.86 -6.16 -6.27
CA PRO A 15 4.72 -4.72 -6.48
C PRO A 15 4.06 -4.02 -5.29
N SER A 16 4.76 -3.93 -4.18
CA SER A 16 4.33 -3.18 -3.00
C SER A 16 4.81 -1.73 -3.06
N PHE A 17 4.21 -0.87 -2.22
CA PHE A 17 4.63 0.53 -2.12
C PHE A 17 6.06 0.61 -1.60
N ASN A 18 6.95 1.23 -2.36
CA ASN A 18 8.39 1.36 -2.06
C ASN A 18 9.05 0.03 -1.68
N LEU A 19 8.53 -1.09 -2.17
CA LEU A 19 9.04 -2.43 -1.89
C LEU A 19 8.98 -2.81 -0.41
N TYR A 20 8.15 -2.15 0.37
CA TYR A 20 7.93 -2.51 1.77
C TYR A 20 7.31 -3.91 1.87
N PRO A 21 7.55 -4.64 2.97
CA PRO A 21 6.99 -5.98 3.11
C PRO A 21 5.47 -5.97 3.10
N VAL A 22 4.89 -6.98 2.45
CA VAL A 22 3.44 -7.12 2.32
C VAL A 22 2.93 -8.02 3.43
N THR A 23 1.93 -7.57 4.18
CA THR A 23 1.28 -8.39 5.19
C THR A 23 -0.16 -7.95 5.41
N ARG A 24 -1.04 -8.92 5.55
CA ARG A 24 -2.43 -8.70 5.95
C ARG A 24 -2.61 -8.73 7.48
N GLU A 25 -1.59 -9.16 8.20
CA GLU A 25 -1.62 -9.23 9.66
C GLU A 25 -0.95 -7.99 10.24
N LEU A 26 -1.74 -7.11 10.84
CA LEU A 26 -1.24 -5.88 11.45
C LEU A 26 -1.04 -6.12 12.95
N LYS A 27 0.20 -6.39 13.32
CA LYS A 27 0.59 -6.62 14.71
C LYS A 27 0.94 -5.31 15.40
N ASP A 28 1.05 -5.35 16.72
CA ASP A 28 1.32 -4.15 17.52
C ASP A 28 2.68 -3.51 17.24
N ASP A 29 3.62 -4.24 16.67
CA ASP A 29 4.96 -3.75 16.35
C ASP A 29 5.06 -3.03 15.00
N VAL A 30 3.96 -2.95 14.24
CA VAL A 30 3.90 -2.19 12.99
C VAL A 30 3.68 -0.71 13.32
N ASP A 31 4.56 0.13 12.81
CA ASP A 31 4.48 1.58 13.03
C ASP A 31 3.63 2.30 11.98
N ILE A 32 3.81 1.90 10.71
CA ILE A 32 3.13 2.55 9.58
C ILE A 32 2.57 1.45 8.66
N THR A 33 1.32 1.61 8.27
CA THR A 33 0.65 0.71 7.33
C THR A 33 0.23 1.50 6.10
N ILE A 34 0.59 1.00 4.93
CA ILE A 34 0.10 1.54 3.66
C ILE A 34 -1.10 0.70 3.23
N MET A 35 -2.22 1.34 3.00
CA MET A 35 -3.46 0.65 2.64
C MET A 35 -4.08 1.36 1.44
N GLY A 36 -4.42 0.62 0.41
CA GLY A 36 -5.08 1.15 -0.77
C GLY A 36 -6.59 1.01 -0.68
N VAL A 37 -7.31 2.00 -1.21
CA VAL A 37 -8.78 1.94 -1.32
C VAL A 37 -9.13 2.14 -2.79
N PRO A 38 -9.21 1.05 -3.57
CA PRO A 38 -9.48 1.12 -5.00
C PRO A 38 -10.97 1.35 -5.27
N PHE A 39 -11.41 2.59 -5.09
CA PHE A 39 -12.82 2.96 -5.13
C PHE A 39 -13.05 4.15 -6.05
N ASP A 40 -14.02 4.03 -6.96
CA ASP A 40 -14.45 5.14 -7.83
C ASP A 40 -15.94 5.10 -8.17
N SER A 41 -16.74 4.37 -7.40
CA SER A 41 -18.17 4.25 -7.68
C SER A 41 -18.95 5.55 -7.45
N GLY A 42 -18.34 6.54 -6.80
CA GLY A 42 -18.98 7.84 -6.56
C GLY A 42 -18.59 8.94 -7.54
N VAL A 43 -17.81 8.64 -8.58
CA VAL A 43 -17.38 9.68 -9.53
C VAL A 43 -18.54 10.14 -10.41
N THR A 44 -18.52 11.42 -10.75
CA THR A 44 -19.57 12.05 -11.57
C THR A 44 -19.19 12.17 -13.04
N ASN A 45 -17.92 11.99 -13.38
CA ASN A 45 -17.43 12.21 -14.74
C ASN A 45 -16.60 11.03 -15.27
N ARG A 46 -15.38 10.87 -14.80
CA ARG A 46 -14.48 9.85 -15.34
C ARG A 46 -14.13 8.78 -14.28
N PRO A 47 -14.53 7.53 -14.46
CA PRO A 47 -14.06 6.46 -13.60
C PRO A 47 -12.58 6.17 -13.88
N GLY A 48 -11.90 5.54 -12.93
CA GLY A 48 -10.49 5.16 -13.06
C GLY A 48 -9.71 5.25 -11.77
N ALA A 49 -10.24 5.96 -10.77
CA ALA A 49 -9.56 6.08 -9.47
C ALA A 49 -9.32 4.73 -8.80
N ARG A 50 -10.11 3.69 -9.15
CA ARG A 50 -9.91 2.32 -8.63
C ARG A 50 -8.54 1.76 -8.98
N SER A 51 -7.90 2.28 -10.01
CA SER A 51 -6.55 1.86 -10.41
C SER A 51 -5.45 2.71 -9.79
N GLY A 52 -5.81 3.70 -8.97
CA GLY A 52 -4.85 4.60 -8.34
C GLY A 52 -3.84 3.90 -7.44
N PRO A 53 -4.29 3.07 -6.49
CA PRO A 53 -3.35 2.39 -5.60
C PRO A 53 -2.33 1.53 -6.37
N ARG A 54 -2.77 0.78 -7.37
CA ARG A 54 -1.87 -0.03 -8.20
C ARG A 54 -0.86 0.84 -8.93
N ALA A 55 -1.31 1.94 -9.54
CA ALA A 55 -0.43 2.83 -10.28
C ALA A 55 0.61 3.49 -9.36
N ILE A 56 0.20 3.90 -8.17
CA ILE A 56 1.10 4.49 -7.18
C ILE A 56 2.15 3.46 -6.73
N ARG A 57 1.75 2.22 -6.48
CA ARG A 57 2.69 1.17 -6.08
C ARG A 57 3.72 0.90 -7.18
N LEU A 58 3.27 0.78 -8.42
CA LEU A 58 4.18 0.54 -9.54
C LEU A 58 5.17 1.68 -9.73
N SER A 59 4.71 2.92 -9.64
CA SER A 59 5.58 4.09 -9.73
C SER A 59 6.56 4.18 -8.56
N SER A 60 6.13 3.80 -7.37
CA SER A 60 6.96 3.89 -6.17
C SER A 60 8.20 2.99 -6.23
N GLN A 61 8.14 1.91 -7.01
CA GLN A 61 9.28 1.00 -7.16
C GLN A 61 10.47 1.66 -7.86
N LEU A 62 10.23 2.75 -8.58
CA LEU A 62 11.26 3.49 -9.29
C LEU A 62 11.84 4.62 -8.44
N THR A 63 11.31 4.87 -7.25
CA THR A 63 11.76 5.94 -6.38
C THR A 63 12.77 5.44 -5.37
N ASN A 64 13.61 6.37 -4.90
CA ASN A 64 14.57 6.06 -3.86
C ASN A 64 13.94 6.27 -2.49
N CYS A 65 14.04 5.26 -1.64
CA CYS A 65 13.50 5.33 -0.28
C CYS A 65 14.36 6.19 0.65
N PHE A 66 15.52 6.66 0.18
CA PHE A 66 16.39 7.52 0.98
C PHE A 66 15.82 8.93 1.06
N GLY A 67 15.59 9.40 2.28
CA GLY A 67 14.96 10.70 2.51
C GLY A 67 15.94 11.86 2.42
N TYR A 68 15.69 12.76 1.49
CA TYR A 68 16.40 14.04 1.42
C TYR A 68 15.46 15.15 1.92
N PRO A 69 15.88 16.05 2.83
CA PRO A 69 17.26 16.30 3.30
C PRO A 69 17.68 15.56 4.59
N TRP A 70 16.84 14.69 5.14
CA TRP A 70 17.10 14.09 6.46
C TRP A 70 18.17 12.99 6.44
N GLY A 71 18.52 12.44 5.30
CA GLY A 71 19.69 11.60 5.15
C GLY A 71 19.59 10.17 5.67
N TYR A 72 18.38 9.63 5.82
CA TYR A 72 18.18 8.22 6.19
C TYR A 72 16.96 7.64 5.46
N LYS A 73 16.89 6.32 5.41
CA LYS A 73 15.70 5.62 4.91
C LYS A 73 14.70 5.51 6.04
N LEU A 74 13.45 5.86 5.77
CA LEU A 74 12.39 5.76 6.77
C LEU A 74 12.21 4.31 7.25
N SER A 75 12.41 3.33 6.38
CA SER A 75 12.30 1.91 6.73
C SER A 75 13.35 1.44 7.74
N ASP A 76 14.44 2.18 7.95
CA ASP A 76 15.43 1.89 8.97
C ASP A 76 15.00 2.38 10.35
N GLU A 77 14.06 3.32 10.40
CA GLU A 77 13.61 3.97 11.64
C GLU A 77 12.24 3.49 12.10
N ALA A 78 11.46 2.86 11.24
CA ALA A 78 10.10 2.45 11.53
C ALA A 78 9.77 1.13 10.84
N ASN A 79 8.85 0.36 11.42
CA ASN A 79 8.33 -0.85 10.82
C ASN A 79 7.16 -0.48 9.91
N ILE A 80 7.43 -0.46 8.60
CA ILE A 80 6.46 -0.04 7.58
C ILE A 80 6.06 -1.26 6.77
N VAL A 81 4.75 -1.48 6.62
CA VAL A 81 4.22 -2.59 5.84
C VAL A 81 3.21 -2.08 4.82
N ASP A 82 3.06 -2.83 3.74
CA ASP A 82 1.99 -2.64 2.76
C ASP A 82 0.94 -3.70 3.03
N TYR A 83 -0.23 -3.26 3.49
CA TYR A 83 -1.36 -4.15 3.73
C TYR A 83 -1.96 -4.65 2.41
N GLY A 84 -1.78 -3.91 1.32
CA GLY A 84 -2.47 -4.13 0.07
C GLY A 84 -3.72 -3.29 -0.02
N ASP A 85 -4.69 -3.75 -0.78
CA ASP A 85 -5.93 -3.02 -0.98
C ASP A 85 -7.06 -3.62 -0.16
N VAL A 86 -7.99 -2.77 0.27
CA VAL A 86 -9.22 -3.21 0.93
C VAL A 86 -10.20 -3.74 -0.11
N GLY A 87 -11.13 -4.60 0.33
CA GLY A 87 -12.08 -5.24 -0.56
C GLY A 87 -11.52 -6.53 -1.14
N TYR A 88 -12.37 -7.52 -1.32
CA TYR A 88 -11.94 -8.83 -1.79
C TYR A 88 -12.89 -9.44 -2.81
N TYR A 89 -13.96 -8.74 -3.17
CA TYR A 89 -14.86 -9.17 -4.22
C TYR A 89 -15.62 -7.97 -4.81
N VAL A 90 -16.13 -8.15 -5.99
CA VAL A 90 -16.95 -7.13 -6.67
C VAL A 90 -18.42 -7.58 -6.59
N GLY A 91 -19.29 -6.69 -6.12
CA GLY A 91 -20.70 -6.98 -5.99
C GLY A 91 -21.46 -5.81 -5.42
N ALA A 92 -22.74 -6.03 -5.10
CA ALA A 92 -23.63 -4.96 -4.63
C ALA A 92 -23.15 -4.30 -3.33
N ASN A 93 -22.44 -5.04 -2.49
CA ASN A 93 -21.99 -4.55 -1.18
C ASN A 93 -20.50 -4.19 -1.15
N THR A 94 -19.86 -4.02 -2.30
CA THR A 94 -18.43 -3.73 -2.36
C THR A 94 -18.05 -2.50 -1.55
N THR A 95 -18.79 -1.41 -1.71
CA THR A 95 -18.53 -0.17 -0.97
C THR A 95 -18.59 -0.38 0.53
N LYS A 96 -19.61 -1.09 1.01
CA LYS A 96 -19.77 -1.37 2.43
C LYS A 96 -18.60 -2.20 2.97
N VAL A 97 -18.20 -3.23 2.24
CA VAL A 97 -17.08 -4.11 2.61
C VAL A 97 -15.79 -3.32 2.72
N MET A 98 -15.51 -2.46 1.73
CA MET A 98 -14.32 -1.63 1.74
C MET A 98 -14.28 -0.66 2.93
N LEU A 99 -15.43 -0.04 3.23
CA LEU A 99 -15.53 0.88 4.36
C LEU A 99 -15.29 0.16 5.68
N GLU A 100 -15.91 -1.01 5.86
CA GLU A 100 -15.74 -1.79 7.09
C GLU A 100 -14.30 -2.23 7.26
N GLU A 101 -13.67 -2.75 6.22
CA GLU A 101 -12.28 -3.21 6.27
C GLU A 101 -11.32 -2.05 6.58
N THR A 102 -11.53 -0.91 5.93
CA THR A 102 -10.72 0.28 6.17
C THR A 102 -10.83 0.77 7.60
N TYR A 103 -12.04 0.76 8.14
CA TYR A 103 -12.31 1.27 9.48
C TYR A 103 -11.76 0.34 10.58
N GLU A 104 -11.84 -0.96 10.37
CA GLU A 104 -11.40 -1.94 11.36
C GLU A 104 -9.87 -2.08 11.44
N ASN A 105 -9.18 -1.72 10.39
CA ASN A 105 -7.73 -1.82 10.31
C ASN A 105 -7.09 -0.44 10.29
#